data_04afc5247f56dba8b58c5b0403d0f1ae
#
_entry.id   04afc5247f56dba8b58c5b0403d0f1ae
#
_cell.length_a   1.000
_cell.length_b   1.000
_cell.length_c   1.000
_cell.angle_alpha   90.00
_cell.angle_beta   90.00
_cell.angle_gamma   90.00
#
_symmetry.space_group_name_H-M   'P 1'
#
loop_
_entity.id
_entity.type
_entity.pdbx_description
1 polymer ?
#
loop_
_entity_poly.entity_id
_entity_poly.type
_entity_poly.pdbx_seq_one_letter_code
_entity_poly.pdbx_strand_id
1 'polypeptide(L)'
;MMFVARCGRPMRSLVPLLVVAAGAGRLAAQGIDQQARTRSGVVAAAHPLAAMAGRRMLDEGGNAADAATAAAFAVAVVLPEMNSIGGRNQILVRHADGTVSGIDGTTQVPRDYDPATAPKADHGYATVGIPGVVAGLMRLHKEHGSLPLAVVMAPAIEYAERGFRMLPGQERNHERVAEDLAETDGARRSFIRPEGGTYRAGDLLVQRDLAKTLRRIAADGGESFYRGDLARTMAADIQGNGGFVTRRDLADYRAETSRVVRGTYRGYDLVGLDVPAAGAVTIQALQIMERFDRASMSAPGWAAVTAQAIRIASGELGGLGSDSAALRATSKDWARRMAETVRLPGMGPAAATAGGDRPDEEGHFTTHIVVADSAGMLVSLTQTVGPIMGSRAATKGLGVHYAATLGGYLSSIEAGARARSFVSPFLVLKDGEPFLVVGAAGGSRIPAAIVQVISRVIDDGMDVAEAMAAPRVFMPSDTLIEMETSAPGWRPAAVEAVRGFGFRVRAVPAPGSFARAQVLRFRKDAGEWEAVSEPDDEGMALGAVRRAPR
;
A
#
# COMPACT_ATOMS: atom_id res chain seq x y z
N MET A 1 65.07 21.95 -29.89
CA MET A 1 63.97 22.68 -29.28
C MET A 1 62.76 21.76 -29.35
N MET A 2 62.51 21.04 -28.27
CA MET A 2 61.42 20.06 -28.15
C MET A 2 60.22 20.71 -27.42
N PHE A 3 59.09 20.78 -28.09
CA PHE A 3 57.82 21.16 -27.43
C PHE A 3 57.09 19.89 -26.96
N VAL A 4 56.92 19.79 -25.64
CA VAL A 4 56.14 18.72 -24.99
C VAL A 4 54.71 19.23 -24.83
N ALA A 5 53.77 18.58 -25.52
CA ALA A 5 52.32 18.83 -25.33
C ALA A 5 51.83 18.12 -24.06
N ARG A 6 51.35 18.89 -23.11
CA ARG A 6 50.63 18.40 -21.91
C ARG A 6 49.19 18.10 -22.27
N CYS A 7 48.83 16.83 -22.17
CA CYS A 7 47.44 16.34 -22.25
C CYS A 7 46.72 16.65 -20.94
N GLY A 8 45.76 17.57 -20.98
CA GLY A 8 44.87 17.87 -19.84
C GLY A 8 43.75 16.84 -19.75
N ARG A 9 43.65 16.12 -18.63
CA ARG A 9 42.50 15.30 -18.27
C ARG A 9 41.34 16.22 -17.86
N PRO A 10 40.10 15.94 -18.27
CA PRO A 10 38.94 16.69 -17.74
C PRO A 10 38.67 16.29 -16.30
N MET A 11 38.66 17.31 -15.46
CA MET A 11 38.26 17.26 -14.04
C MET A 11 36.75 16.92 -13.96
N ARG A 12 36.42 15.72 -13.51
CA ARG A 12 35.04 15.35 -13.14
C ARG A 12 34.66 16.18 -11.93
N SER A 13 33.73 17.10 -12.10
CA SER A 13 33.12 17.87 -11.01
C SER A 13 32.34 16.92 -10.11
N LEU A 14 32.88 16.67 -8.93
CA LEU A 14 32.15 16.14 -7.77
C LEU A 14 31.13 17.20 -7.33
N VAL A 15 29.87 16.98 -7.63
CA VAL A 15 28.76 17.70 -6.99
C VAL A 15 28.55 17.07 -5.62
N PRO A 16 28.63 17.81 -4.51
CA PRO A 16 28.50 17.21 -3.19
C PRO A 16 27.06 16.79 -2.92
N LEU A 17 26.91 15.52 -2.56
CA LEU A 17 25.71 14.89 -2.01
C LEU A 17 25.48 15.43 -0.59
N LEU A 18 24.64 16.45 -0.43
CA LEU A 18 24.34 17.03 0.90
C LEU A 18 22.88 17.46 0.99
N VAL A 19 21.91 16.55 0.77
CA VAL A 19 20.48 16.86 0.96
C VAL A 19 19.65 15.74 1.60
N VAL A 20 20.21 14.54 1.85
CA VAL A 20 19.42 13.41 2.41
C VAL A 20 19.21 13.52 3.94
N ALA A 21 19.85 14.44 4.63
CA ALA A 21 19.91 14.43 6.10
C ALA A 21 18.74 15.13 6.83
N ALA A 22 17.91 15.94 6.17
CA ALA A 22 16.96 16.79 6.91
C ALA A 22 15.62 16.09 7.29
N GLY A 23 15.14 15.15 6.48
CA GLY A 23 13.93 14.37 6.80
C GLY A 23 14.23 13.20 7.75
N ALA A 24 15.28 12.45 7.46
CA ALA A 24 15.75 11.33 8.30
C ALA A 24 16.15 11.80 9.71
N GLY A 25 16.67 13.04 9.86
CA GLY A 25 17.07 13.59 11.15
C GLY A 25 15.91 13.83 12.14
N ARG A 26 14.68 14.08 11.65
CA ARG A 26 13.52 14.31 12.52
C ARG A 26 12.90 13.02 13.05
N LEU A 27 12.88 11.97 12.26
CA LEU A 27 12.34 10.66 12.66
C LEU A 27 13.37 9.85 13.48
N ALA A 28 14.66 9.96 13.15
CA ALA A 28 15.73 9.40 13.98
C ALA A 28 15.74 9.99 15.40
N ALA A 29 15.37 11.25 15.58
CA ALA A 29 15.18 11.87 16.91
C ALA A 29 14.00 11.26 17.69
N GLN A 30 13.08 10.54 17.03
CA GLN A 30 11.96 9.82 17.64
C GLN A 30 12.26 8.32 17.86
N GLY A 31 13.46 7.83 17.49
CA GLY A 31 13.85 6.42 17.60
C GLY A 31 13.17 5.51 16.56
N ILE A 32 12.74 6.04 15.41
CA ILE A 32 12.13 5.28 14.31
C ILE A 32 13.20 4.96 13.27
N ASP A 33 13.55 3.68 13.14
CA ASP A 33 14.46 3.19 12.11
C ASP A 33 13.69 2.86 10.83
N GLN A 34 13.87 3.67 9.80
CA GLN A 34 13.22 3.45 8.50
C GLN A 34 14.02 2.55 7.56
N GLN A 35 15.21 2.15 7.94
CA GLN A 35 16.09 1.27 7.16
C GLN A 35 16.64 0.14 8.03
N ALA A 36 16.72 -1.05 7.45
CA ALA A 36 17.35 -2.20 8.08
C ALA A 36 18.13 -3.01 7.04
N ARG A 37 19.26 -3.59 7.45
CA ARG A 37 20.02 -4.57 6.66
C ARG A 37 20.27 -5.82 7.49
N THR A 38 20.05 -7.00 6.91
CA THR A 38 20.18 -8.26 7.62
C THR A 38 20.36 -9.44 6.68
N ARG A 39 21.03 -10.48 7.15
CA ARG A 39 21.08 -11.81 6.50
C ARG A 39 20.04 -12.77 7.06
N SER A 40 19.29 -12.33 8.03
CA SER A 40 18.16 -13.05 8.64
C SER A 40 16.85 -12.59 8.01
N GLY A 41 15.72 -12.85 8.66
CA GLY A 41 14.45 -12.29 8.21
C GLY A 41 14.35 -10.78 8.43
N VAL A 42 13.45 -10.13 7.69
CA VAL A 42 13.26 -8.67 7.72
C VAL A 42 11.80 -8.31 7.50
N VAL A 43 11.36 -7.21 8.09
CA VAL A 43 10.02 -6.66 7.92
C VAL A 43 10.07 -5.14 7.76
N ALA A 44 9.26 -4.59 6.85
CA ALA A 44 8.93 -3.16 6.83
C ALA A 44 7.40 -2.98 6.84
N ALA A 45 6.92 -2.03 7.65
CA ALA A 45 5.51 -1.77 7.84
C ALA A 45 5.24 -0.28 8.13
N ALA A 46 4.01 0.17 7.86
CA ALA A 46 3.58 1.57 7.97
C ALA A 46 3.51 2.11 9.41
N HIS A 47 3.76 1.29 10.43
CA HIS A 47 3.77 1.69 11.85
C HIS A 47 4.86 0.93 12.62
N PRO A 48 5.61 1.58 13.54
CA PRO A 48 6.68 0.95 14.29
C PRO A 48 6.24 -0.31 15.04
N LEU A 49 5.10 -0.26 15.74
CA LEU A 49 4.58 -1.41 16.49
C LEU A 49 4.17 -2.58 15.58
N ALA A 50 3.74 -2.31 14.34
CA ALA A 50 3.45 -3.38 13.38
C ALA A 50 4.75 -4.04 12.89
N ALA A 51 5.80 -3.26 12.58
CA ALA A 51 7.11 -3.80 12.24
C ALA A 51 7.70 -4.62 13.41
N MET A 52 7.55 -4.14 14.64
CA MET A 52 7.97 -4.87 15.85
C MET A 52 7.20 -6.19 16.04
N ALA A 53 5.90 -6.21 15.77
CA ALA A 53 5.08 -7.43 15.82
C ALA A 53 5.58 -8.48 14.82
N GLY A 54 5.83 -8.07 13.56
CA GLY A 54 6.38 -8.94 12.53
C GLY A 54 7.78 -9.46 12.89
N ARG A 55 8.69 -8.58 13.32
CA ARG A 55 10.04 -8.98 13.77
C ARG A 55 9.98 -9.98 14.91
N ARG A 56 9.09 -9.77 15.90
CA ARG A 56 8.93 -10.70 17.03
C ARG A 56 8.66 -12.12 16.55
N MET A 57 7.83 -12.32 15.52
CA MET A 57 7.55 -13.64 14.97
C MET A 57 8.81 -14.26 14.33
N LEU A 58 9.58 -13.48 13.58
CA LEU A 58 10.86 -13.93 13.01
C LEU A 58 11.88 -14.30 14.11
N ASP A 59 11.96 -13.50 15.18
CA ASP A 59 12.82 -13.76 16.33
C ASP A 59 12.40 -15.00 17.15
N GLU A 60 11.12 -15.35 17.16
CA GLU A 60 10.54 -16.54 17.79
C GLU A 60 10.61 -17.80 16.92
N GLY A 61 11.21 -17.70 15.72
CA GLY A 61 11.42 -18.83 14.79
C GLY A 61 10.27 -19.06 13.82
N GLY A 62 9.32 -18.13 13.72
CA GLY A 62 8.29 -18.10 12.71
C GLY A 62 8.83 -17.72 11.33
N ASN A 63 8.03 -17.94 10.30
CA ASN A 63 8.34 -17.63 8.92
C ASN A 63 7.74 -16.27 8.46
N ALA A 64 7.92 -15.94 7.18
CA ALA A 64 7.40 -14.68 6.62
C ALA A 64 5.87 -14.56 6.69
N ALA A 65 5.13 -15.66 6.62
CA ALA A 65 3.66 -15.65 6.74
C ALA A 65 3.22 -15.34 8.18
N ASP A 66 3.88 -15.90 9.19
CA ASP A 66 3.63 -15.57 10.60
C ASP A 66 3.90 -14.10 10.87
N ALA A 67 5.04 -13.60 10.39
CA ALA A 67 5.45 -12.21 10.58
C ALA A 67 4.51 -11.22 9.88
N ALA A 68 4.10 -11.52 8.65
CA ALA A 68 3.14 -10.69 7.91
C ALA A 68 1.76 -10.70 8.57
N THR A 69 1.30 -11.87 9.05
CA THR A 69 0.01 -12.00 9.77
C THR A 69 0.03 -11.19 11.07
N ALA A 70 1.10 -11.30 11.87
CA ALA A 70 1.24 -10.54 13.12
C ALA A 70 1.29 -9.03 12.86
N ALA A 71 2.07 -8.58 11.88
CA ALA A 71 2.16 -7.18 11.50
C ALA A 71 0.81 -6.65 10.98
N ALA A 72 0.06 -7.44 10.20
CA ALA A 72 -1.23 -7.08 9.64
C ALA A 72 -2.34 -6.96 10.71
N PHE A 73 -2.39 -7.86 11.71
CA PHE A 73 -3.27 -7.69 12.86
C PHE A 73 -2.85 -6.52 13.74
N ALA A 74 -1.53 -6.34 13.94
CA ALA A 74 -1.03 -5.20 14.72
C ALA A 74 -1.39 -3.87 14.06
N VAL A 75 -1.17 -3.70 12.75
CA VAL A 75 -1.50 -2.46 12.03
C VAL A 75 -3.00 -2.15 12.05
N ALA A 76 -3.87 -3.18 12.07
CA ALA A 76 -5.32 -3.00 12.22
C ALA A 76 -5.73 -2.46 13.61
N VAL A 77 -4.83 -2.51 14.59
CA VAL A 77 -5.01 -1.94 15.93
C VAL A 77 -4.38 -0.57 16.04
N VAL A 78 -3.10 -0.45 15.60
CA VAL A 78 -2.27 0.72 15.90
C VAL A 78 -2.34 1.82 14.84
N LEU A 79 -3.00 1.57 13.72
CA LEU A 79 -3.18 2.53 12.63
C LEU A 79 -4.65 2.52 12.13
N PRO A 80 -5.62 2.81 13.02
CA PRO A 80 -7.05 2.63 12.73
C PRO A 80 -7.57 3.54 11.62
N GLU A 81 -6.94 4.69 11.38
CA GLU A 81 -7.33 5.60 10.31
C GLU A 81 -7.08 5.02 8.91
N MET A 82 -6.19 4.03 8.79
CA MET A 82 -5.84 3.40 7.51
C MET A 82 -6.28 1.94 7.43
N ASN A 83 -6.56 1.30 8.57
CA ASN A 83 -6.71 -0.15 8.63
C ASN A 83 -7.68 -0.63 9.71
N SER A 84 -8.23 -1.82 9.52
CA SER A 84 -9.11 -2.51 10.48
C SER A 84 -9.22 -3.99 10.14
N ILE A 85 -9.59 -4.80 11.12
CA ILE A 85 -10.05 -6.17 10.85
C ILE A 85 -11.39 -6.22 10.07
N GLY A 86 -12.14 -5.11 10.04
CA GLY A 86 -13.32 -4.88 9.19
C GLY A 86 -13.00 -4.37 7.79
N GLY A 87 -11.73 -4.39 7.38
CA GLY A 87 -11.23 -3.92 6.09
C GLY A 87 -11.10 -5.00 5.01
N ARG A 88 -10.21 -4.73 4.05
CA ARG A 88 -9.86 -5.60 2.92
C ARG A 88 -8.36 -5.74 2.76
N ASN A 89 -7.89 -6.86 2.18
CA ASN A 89 -6.48 -7.07 1.86
C ASN A 89 -6.26 -7.83 0.54
N GLN A 90 -5.05 -7.68 0.00
CA GLN A 90 -4.49 -8.48 -1.08
C GLN A 90 -3.09 -8.91 -0.67
N ILE A 91 -2.79 -10.19 -0.83
CA ILE A 91 -1.57 -10.81 -0.33
C ILE A 91 -0.90 -11.58 -1.45
N LEU A 92 0.36 -11.27 -1.72
CA LEU A 92 1.22 -11.98 -2.66
C LEU A 92 2.30 -12.71 -1.87
N VAL A 93 2.40 -14.02 -2.06
CA VAL A 93 3.37 -14.89 -1.38
C VAL A 93 4.29 -15.52 -2.43
N ARG A 94 5.61 -15.38 -2.27
CA ARG A 94 6.61 -16.20 -2.96
C ARG A 94 7.14 -17.21 -1.96
N HIS A 95 7.02 -18.48 -2.31
CA HIS A 95 7.52 -19.59 -1.51
C HIS A 95 9.02 -19.79 -1.68
N ALA A 96 9.65 -20.50 -0.76
CA ALA A 96 11.08 -20.78 -0.80
C ALA A 96 11.51 -21.56 -2.08
N ASP A 97 10.60 -22.36 -2.65
CA ASP A 97 10.83 -23.07 -3.92
C ASP A 97 10.67 -22.19 -5.18
N GLY A 98 10.37 -20.90 -5.00
CA GLY A 98 10.16 -19.93 -6.09
C GLY A 98 8.73 -19.88 -6.63
N THR A 99 7.82 -20.74 -6.22
CA THR A 99 6.41 -20.64 -6.60
C THR A 99 5.76 -19.41 -6.01
N VAL A 100 4.73 -18.87 -6.68
CA VAL A 100 4.03 -17.65 -6.25
C VAL A 100 2.54 -17.91 -6.20
N SER A 101 1.91 -17.50 -5.11
CA SER A 101 0.47 -17.57 -4.89
C SER A 101 -0.10 -16.21 -4.46
N GLY A 102 -1.41 -16.02 -4.66
CA GLY A 102 -2.13 -14.82 -4.25
C GLY A 102 -3.37 -15.14 -3.44
N ILE A 103 -3.65 -14.31 -2.43
CA ILE A 103 -4.87 -14.40 -1.61
C ILE A 103 -5.65 -13.10 -1.74
N ASP A 104 -6.93 -13.23 -2.06
CA ASP A 104 -7.90 -12.13 -2.14
C ASP A 104 -8.80 -12.13 -0.91
N GLY A 105 -8.55 -11.21 0.01
CA GLY A 105 -9.40 -10.86 1.13
C GLY A 105 -10.07 -9.50 0.93
N THR A 106 -10.49 -9.18 -0.29
CA THR A 106 -11.15 -7.92 -0.63
C THR A 106 -12.58 -7.90 -0.08
N THR A 107 -13.08 -6.71 0.27
CA THR A 107 -14.49 -6.54 0.65
C THR A 107 -15.42 -6.95 -0.50
N GLN A 108 -16.54 -7.56 -0.16
CA GLN A 108 -17.56 -8.00 -1.10
C GLN A 108 -18.85 -7.21 -0.89
N VAL A 109 -19.53 -6.92 -1.99
CA VAL A 109 -20.84 -6.26 -1.98
C VAL A 109 -21.89 -7.23 -1.46
N PRO A 110 -22.73 -6.86 -0.47
CA PRO A 110 -23.84 -7.68 0.01
C PRO A 110 -24.81 -8.06 -1.10
N ARG A 111 -25.46 -9.22 -0.98
CA ARG A 111 -26.39 -9.75 -1.99
C ARG A 111 -27.62 -8.88 -2.25
N ASP A 112 -28.11 -8.27 -1.19
CA ASP A 112 -29.33 -7.46 -1.24
C ASP A 112 -29.04 -5.97 -1.52
N TYR A 113 -27.81 -5.64 -1.93
CA TYR A 113 -27.42 -4.28 -2.31
C TYR A 113 -27.80 -4.02 -3.77
N ASP A 114 -28.59 -2.97 -3.98
CA ASP A 114 -28.92 -2.46 -5.31
C ASP A 114 -28.32 -1.05 -5.49
N PRO A 115 -27.30 -0.86 -6.32
CA PRO A 115 -26.67 0.45 -6.53
C PRO A 115 -27.59 1.50 -7.16
N ALA A 116 -28.71 1.09 -7.77
CA ALA A 116 -29.67 2.01 -8.39
C ALA A 116 -30.59 2.68 -7.33
N THR A 117 -30.87 1.99 -6.23
CA THR A 117 -31.81 2.43 -5.20
C THR A 117 -31.14 2.73 -3.85
N ALA A 118 -29.91 2.24 -3.63
CA ALA A 118 -29.18 2.45 -2.40
C ALA A 118 -28.84 3.94 -2.18
N PRO A 119 -28.86 4.42 -0.92
CA PRO A 119 -28.44 5.78 -0.60
C PRO A 119 -27.01 6.05 -1.07
N LYS A 120 -26.80 7.20 -1.70
CA LYS A 120 -25.45 7.70 -1.92
C LYS A 120 -24.93 8.26 -0.61
N ALA A 121 -23.84 7.71 -0.13
CA ALA A 121 -23.19 8.11 1.11
C ALA A 121 -21.68 7.99 0.95
N ASP A 122 -20.93 8.88 1.55
CA ASP A 122 -19.46 8.88 1.63
C ASP A 122 -18.95 8.22 2.91
N HIS A 123 -19.80 8.11 3.95
CA HIS A 123 -19.51 7.43 5.22
C HIS A 123 -20.78 6.80 5.84
N GLY A 124 -20.64 6.20 7.02
CA GLY A 124 -21.73 5.55 7.76
C GLY A 124 -21.96 4.09 7.35
N TYR A 125 -22.93 3.46 8.00
CA TYR A 125 -23.23 2.04 7.82
C TYR A 125 -23.67 1.66 6.41
N ALA A 126 -24.26 2.60 5.65
CA ALA A 126 -24.68 2.39 4.27
C ALA A 126 -23.48 2.13 3.31
N THR A 127 -22.25 2.50 3.71
CA THR A 127 -21.04 2.28 2.89
C THR A 127 -20.33 0.96 3.19
N VAL A 128 -20.77 0.20 4.20
CA VAL A 128 -20.10 -1.01 4.69
C VAL A 128 -20.30 -2.19 3.74
N GLY A 129 -19.18 -2.76 3.25
CA GLY A 129 -19.18 -4.04 2.57
C GLY A 129 -18.83 -5.21 3.51
N ILE A 130 -18.96 -6.43 3.01
CA ILE A 130 -18.59 -7.65 3.76
C ILE A 130 -17.07 -7.64 3.97
N PRO A 131 -16.57 -7.66 5.23
CA PRO A 131 -15.15 -7.52 5.53
C PRO A 131 -14.33 -8.76 5.14
N GLY A 132 -13.12 -8.55 4.65
CA GLY A 132 -12.27 -9.61 4.13
C GLY A 132 -10.94 -9.83 4.86
N VAL A 133 -10.47 -8.86 5.65
CA VAL A 133 -9.14 -8.91 6.31
C VAL A 133 -8.94 -10.18 7.12
N VAL A 134 -9.88 -10.52 8.00
CA VAL A 134 -9.76 -11.70 8.87
C VAL A 134 -9.66 -12.97 8.04
N ALA A 135 -10.50 -13.15 7.02
CA ALA A 135 -10.46 -14.34 6.17
C ALA A 135 -9.16 -14.46 5.39
N GLY A 136 -8.65 -13.35 4.83
CA GLY A 136 -7.37 -13.32 4.12
C GLY A 136 -6.20 -13.69 5.02
N LEU A 137 -6.13 -13.11 6.23
CA LEU A 137 -5.06 -13.39 7.19
C LEU A 137 -5.14 -14.80 7.77
N MET A 138 -6.34 -15.31 8.07
CA MET A 138 -6.53 -16.70 8.51
C MET A 138 -6.11 -17.68 7.43
N ARG A 139 -6.39 -17.38 6.16
CA ARG A 139 -5.95 -18.20 5.04
C ARG A 139 -4.43 -18.18 4.89
N LEU A 140 -3.80 -17.00 4.92
CA LEU A 140 -2.34 -16.86 4.90
C LEU A 140 -1.68 -17.69 6.00
N HIS A 141 -2.15 -17.54 7.24
CA HIS A 141 -1.61 -18.27 8.38
C HIS A 141 -1.85 -19.78 8.27
N LYS A 142 -3.05 -20.20 7.89
CA LYS A 142 -3.41 -21.62 7.78
C LYS A 142 -2.60 -22.35 6.70
N GLU A 143 -2.39 -21.71 5.55
CA GLU A 143 -1.70 -22.34 4.41
C GLU A 143 -0.18 -22.27 4.53
N HIS A 144 0.37 -21.26 5.23
CA HIS A 144 1.80 -20.96 5.19
C HIS A 144 2.44 -20.66 6.56
N GLY A 145 1.68 -20.40 7.60
CA GLY A 145 2.19 -20.12 8.94
C GLY A 145 2.79 -21.36 9.61
N SER A 146 3.71 -21.15 10.51
CA SER A 146 4.42 -22.18 11.28
C SER A 146 4.21 -22.07 12.80
N LEU A 147 3.91 -20.87 13.30
CA LEU A 147 3.65 -20.64 14.71
C LEU A 147 2.16 -20.80 15.05
N PRO A 148 1.81 -21.13 16.31
CA PRO A 148 0.41 -21.14 16.74
C PRO A 148 -0.25 -19.77 16.56
N LEU A 149 -1.49 -19.70 16.09
CA LEU A 149 -2.23 -18.46 15.83
C LEU A 149 -2.28 -17.54 17.06
N ALA A 150 -2.43 -18.11 18.26
CA ALA A 150 -2.44 -17.36 19.50
C ALA A 150 -1.11 -16.60 19.76
N VAL A 151 0.01 -17.16 19.33
CA VAL A 151 1.33 -16.50 19.38
C VAL A 151 1.40 -15.37 18.37
N VAL A 152 0.97 -15.64 17.14
CA VAL A 152 0.98 -14.67 16.03
C VAL A 152 0.09 -13.45 16.32
N MET A 153 -1.07 -13.65 16.94
CA MET A 153 -2.00 -12.57 17.27
C MET A 153 -1.69 -11.85 18.60
N ALA A 154 -0.81 -12.41 19.44
CA ALA A 154 -0.51 -11.85 20.77
C ALA A 154 -0.10 -10.37 20.74
N PRO A 155 0.79 -9.89 19.84
CA PRO A 155 1.16 -8.47 19.81
C PRO A 155 -0.03 -7.55 19.57
N ALA A 156 -0.92 -7.87 18.61
CA ALA A 156 -2.10 -7.08 18.31
C ALA A 156 -3.07 -7.03 19.51
N ILE A 157 -3.27 -8.16 20.18
CA ILE A 157 -4.08 -8.22 21.41
C ILE A 157 -3.48 -7.37 22.52
N GLU A 158 -2.17 -7.44 22.71
CA GLU A 158 -1.44 -6.64 23.71
C GLU A 158 -1.59 -5.14 23.45
N TYR A 159 -1.43 -4.69 22.19
CA TYR A 159 -1.59 -3.28 21.81
C TYR A 159 -3.02 -2.79 21.98
N ALA A 160 -4.01 -3.60 21.62
CA ALA A 160 -5.41 -3.23 21.81
C ALA A 160 -5.80 -3.15 23.31
N GLU A 161 -5.29 -4.05 24.14
CA GLU A 161 -5.64 -4.13 25.56
C GLU A 161 -4.93 -3.10 26.43
N ARG A 162 -3.60 -2.96 26.24
CA ARG A 162 -2.75 -2.05 27.02
C ARG A 162 -2.72 -0.64 26.46
N GLY A 163 -3.13 -0.51 25.19
CA GLY A 163 -3.07 0.73 24.45
C GLY A 163 -1.70 1.00 23.82
N PHE A 164 -1.68 1.94 22.91
CA PHE A 164 -0.49 2.47 22.25
C PHE A 164 -0.54 4.00 22.22
N ARG A 165 0.61 4.64 22.05
CA ARG A 165 0.67 6.09 21.94
C ARG A 165 0.44 6.52 20.49
N MET A 166 -0.49 7.47 20.33
CA MET A 166 -0.82 8.07 19.04
C MET A 166 0.39 8.81 18.46
N LEU A 167 0.63 8.65 17.16
CA LEU A 167 1.66 9.37 16.41
C LEU A 167 1.12 10.70 15.86
N PRO A 168 1.98 11.68 15.53
CA PRO A 168 1.55 12.98 15.01
C PRO A 168 0.72 12.91 13.71
N GLY A 169 1.03 11.96 12.82
CA GLY A 169 0.25 11.72 11.61
C GLY A 169 -1.17 11.25 11.90
N GLN A 170 -1.34 10.43 12.91
CA GLN A 170 -2.64 9.90 13.33
C GLN A 170 -3.54 10.98 13.93
N GLU A 171 -3.00 11.88 14.77
CA GLU A 171 -3.75 13.01 15.31
C GLU A 171 -4.41 13.81 14.19
N ARG A 172 -3.61 14.26 13.21
CA ARG A 172 -4.12 15.04 12.07
C ARG A 172 -5.22 14.31 11.29
N ASN A 173 -5.07 12.99 11.11
CA ASN A 173 -6.05 12.18 10.39
C ASN A 173 -7.35 12.01 11.18
N HIS A 174 -7.28 11.78 12.48
CA HIS A 174 -8.46 11.65 13.33
C HIS A 174 -9.23 12.98 13.43
N GLU A 175 -8.54 14.12 13.55
CA GLU A 175 -9.15 15.44 13.59
C GLU A 175 -9.98 15.76 12.34
N ARG A 176 -9.54 15.31 11.16
CA ARG A 176 -10.24 15.54 9.88
C ARG A 176 -11.62 14.88 9.81
N VAL A 177 -11.88 13.86 10.60
CA VAL A 177 -13.13 13.07 10.60
C VAL A 177 -13.77 12.96 11.98
N ALA A 178 -13.41 13.88 12.88
CA ALA A 178 -13.85 13.85 14.28
C ALA A 178 -15.37 13.91 14.44
N GLU A 179 -16.04 14.74 13.64
CA GLU A 179 -17.48 14.91 13.64
C GLU A 179 -18.19 13.63 13.22
N ASP A 180 -17.75 13.01 12.12
CA ASP A 180 -18.34 11.77 11.61
C ASP A 180 -18.11 10.58 12.54
N LEU A 181 -16.94 10.51 13.21
CA LEU A 181 -16.67 9.48 14.22
C LEU A 181 -17.59 9.62 15.44
N ALA A 182 -18.09 10.82 15.72
CA ALA A 182 -19.03 11.07 16.81
C ALA A 182 -20.47 10.69 16.48
N GLU A 183 -20.83 10.44 15.22
CA GLU A 183 -22.18 10.11 14.79
C GLU A 183 -22.65 8.73 15.26
N THR A 184 -21.77 7.74 15.28
CA THR A 184 -22.10 6.37 15.65
C THR A 184 -21.56 6.00 17.03
N ASP A 185 -22.37 5.29 17.84
CA ASP A 185 -22.00 4.91 19.21
C ASP A 185 -20.70 4.09 19.26
N GLY A 186 -20.51 3.19 18.31
CA GLY A 186 -19.33 2.32 18.25
C GLY A 186 -18.06 3.10 17.95
N ALA A 187 -18.07 3.98 16.93
CA ALA A 187 -16.91 4.79 16.56
C ALA A 187 -16.61 5.86 17.62
N ARG A 188 -17.64 6.56 18.12
CA ARG A 188 -17.50 7.52 19.22
C ARG A 188 -16.82 6.91 20.43
N ARG A 189 -17.28 5.73 20.89
CA ARG A 189 -16.71 5.02 22.03
C ARG A 189 -15.27 4.59 21.81
N SER A 190 -14.90 4.29 20.57
CA SER A 190 -13.55 3.78 20.22
C SER A 190 -12.53 4.88 20.00
N PHE A 191 -12.95 6.03 19.39
CA PHE A 191 -12.01 7.00 18.83
C PHE A 191 -12.22 8.44 19.30
N ILE A 192 -13.30 8.72 20.05
CA ILE A 192 -13.54 10.02 20.68
C ILE A 192 -13.26 9.91 22.17
N ARG A 193 -12.52 10.87 22.72
CA ARG A 193 -12.20 10.92 24.15
C ARG A 193 -13.46 11.16 24.99
N PRO A 194 -13.52 10.66 26.23
CA PRO A 194 -14.68 10.89 27.11
C PRO A 194 -15.01 12.37 27.34
N GLU A 195 -13.99 13.24 27.37
CA GLU A 195 -14.11 14.69 27.51
C GLU A 195 -14.40 15.43 26.19
N GLY A 196 -14.49 14.70 25.08
CA GLY A 196 -14.71 15.22 23.74
C GLY A 196 -13.43 15.39 22.92
N GLY A 197 -13.60 15.47 21.58
CA GLY A 197 -12.49 15.55 20.62
C GLY A 197 -11.77 14.22 20.40
N THR A 198 -10.83 14.22 19.46
CA THR A 198 -10.02 13.04 19.12
C THR A 198 -8.78 12.91 20.02
N TYR A 199 -8.15 11.75 19.99
CA TYR A 199 -6.86 11.52 20.66
C TYR A 199 -5.74 12.31 19.98
N ARG A 200 -4.84 12.90 20.77
CA ARG A 200 -3.70 13.70 20.32
C ARG A 200 -2.44 12.85 20.24
N ALA A 201 -1.43 13.36 19.54
CA ALA A 201 -0.09 12.75 19.54
C ALA A 201 0.43 12.59 20.97
N GLY A 202 0.88 11.38 21.28
CA GLY A 202 1.33 11.01 22.63
C GLY A 202 0.23 10.51 23.57
N ASP A 203 -1.06 10.71 23.28
CA ASP A 203 -2.17 10.14 24.06
C ASP A 203 -2.18 8.62 23.94
N LEU A 204 -2.63 7.95 24.99
CA LEU A 204 -2.76 6.50 25.03
C LEU A 204 -4.15 6.08 24.50
N LEU A 205 -4.21 5.50 23.31
CA LEU A 205 -5.43 4.91 22.77
C LEU A 205 -5.55 3.45 23.20
N VAL A 206 -6.60 3.13 23.95
CA VAL A 206 -6.90 1.78 24.46
C VAL A 206 -8.18 1.25 23.83
N GLN A 207 -8.12 0.07 23.19
CA GLN A 207 -9.22 -0.53 22.42
C GLN A 207 -9.68 -1.85 23.06
N ARG A 208 -10.20 -1.81 24.30
CA ARG A 208 -10.55 -3.01 25.07
C ARG A 208 -11.58 -3.92 24.39
N ASP A 209 -12.54 -3.35 23.70
CA ASP A 209 -13.56 -4.14 22.99
C ASP A 209 -12.93 -4.85 21.79
N LEU A 210 -12.04 -4.20 21.05
CA LEU A 210 -11.27 -4.84 19.98
C LEU A 210 -10.34 -5.94 20.52
N ALA A 211 -9.71 -5.75 21.68
CA ALA A 211 -8.88 -6.78 22.32
C ALA A 211 -9.67 -8.07 22.62
N LYS A 212 -10.93 -7.96 23.10
CA LYS A 212 -11.82 -9.11 23.32
C LYS A 212 -12.16 -9.81 22.00
N THR A 213 -12.46 -9.03 20.96
CA THR A 213 -12.76 -9.53 19.61
C THR A 213 -11.55 -10.29 19.04
N LEU A 214 -10.34 -9.71 19.13
CA LEU A 214 -9.11 -10.35 18.66
C LEU A 214 -8.79 -11.65 19.41
N ARG A 215 -9.01 -11.71 20.74
CA ARG A 215 -8.87 -12.97 21.50
C ARG A 215 -9.84 -14.04 21.02
N ARG A 216 -11.06 -13.65 20.70
CA ARG A 216 -12.05 -14.60 20.17
C ARG A 216 -11.60 -15.16 18.82
N ILE A 217 -11.14 -14.29 17.92
CA ILE A 217 -10.60 -14.68 16.61
C ILE A 217 -9.37 -15.60 16.78
N ALA A 218 -8.47 -15.29 17.70
CA ALA A 218 -7.28 -16.11 17.97
C ALA A 218 -7.64 -17.50 18.52
N ALA A 219 -8.75 -17.63 19.25
CA ALA A 219 -9.19 -18.89 19.83
C ALA A 219 -9.88 -19.82 18.83
N ASP A 220 -10.57 -19.28 17.81
CA ASP A 220 -11.40 -20.08 16.89
C ASP A 220 -11.04 -19.92 15.40
N GLY A 221 -9.93 -19.23 15.08
CA GLY A 221 -9.49 -19.04 13.71
C GLY A 221 -10.43 -18.18 12.86
N GLY A 222 -11.20 -17.28 13.51
CA GLY A 222 -12.13 -16.36 12.85
C GLY A 222 -13.53 -16.95 12.58
N GLU A 223 -13.83 -18.14 13.07
CA GLU A 223 -15.15 -18.75 12.88
C GLU A 223 -16.27 -17.88 13.51
N SER A 224 -16.06 -17.35 14.72
CA SER A 224 -16.99 -16.44 15.37
C SER A 224 -17.22 -15.13 14.59
N PHE A 225 -16.19 -14.67 13.87
CA PHE A 225 -16.24 -13.42 13.09
C PHE A 225 -17.17 -13.52 11.87
N TYR A 226 -17.24 -14.71 11.25
CA TYR A 226 -18.05 -14.94 10.05
C TYR A 226 -19.32 -15.72 10.30
N ARG A 227 -19.40 -16.62 11.31
CA ARG A 227 -20.56 -17.50 11.54
C ARG A 227 -21.09 -17.50 12.97
N GLY A 228 -20.30 -17.04 13.95
CA GLY A 228 -20.65 -17.11 15.37
C GLY A 228 -21.39 -15.89 15.91
N ASP A 229 -21.07 -15.58 17.16
CA ASP A 229 -21.66 -14.49 17.95
C ASP A 229 -21.20 -13.12 17.47
N LEU A 230 -19.93 -12.97 17.05
CA LEU A 230 -19.41 -11.73 16.48
C LEU A 230 -20.17 -11.38 15.19
N ALA A 231 -20.35 -12.35 14.27
CA ALA A 231 -21.12 -12.16 13.03
C ALA A 231 -22.55 -11.74 13.29
N ARG A 232 -23.21 -12.32 14.32
CA ARG A 232 -24.57 -11.96 14.70
C ARG A 232 -24.65 -10.53 15.18
N THR A 233 -23.72 -10.11 16.03
CA THR A 233 -23.66 -8.76 16.58
C THR A 233 -23.36 -7.73 15.49
N MET A 234 -22.36 -8.01 14.62
CA MET A 234 -22.04 -7.13 13.49
C MET A 234 -23.21 -6.94 12.54
N ALA A 235 -23.85 -8.04 12.08
CA ALA A 235 -24.98 -7.95 11.16
C ALA A 235 -26.16 -7.22 11.75
N ALA A 236 -26.50 -7.47 13.04
CA ALA A 236 -27.59 -6.78 13.72
C ALA A 236 -27.33 -5.27 13.84
N ASP A 237 -26.09 -4.88 14.18
CA ASP A 237 -25.69 -3.49 14.31
C ASP A 237 -25.70 -2.77 12.95
N ILE A 238 -25.10 -3.39 11.92
CA ILE A 238 -25.05 -2.84 10.57
C ILE A 238 -26.46 -2.65 10.00
N GLN A 239 -27.32 -3.67 10.06
CA GLN A 239 -28.69 -3.59 9.54
C GLN A 239 -29.58 -2.64 10.36
N GLY A 240 -29.41 -2.63 11.67
CA GLY A 240 -30.15 -1.72 12.56
C GLY A 240 -29.86 -0.25 12.31
N ASN A 241 -28.73 0.06 11.68
CA ASN A 241 -28.30 1.42 11.32
C ASN A 241 -28.33 1.68 9.79
N GLY A 242 -29.10 0.90 9.03
CA GLY A 242 -29.35 1.14 7.60
C GLY A 242 -28.27 0.61 6.65
N GLY A 243 -27.38 -0.25 7.12
CA GLY A 243 -26.42 -0.95 6.25
C GLY A 243 -26.98 -2.27 5.70
N PHE A 244 -26.27 -2.88 4.76
CA PHE A 244 -26.76 -3.98 3.93
C PHE A 244 -26.21 -5.37 4.30
N VAL A 245 -25.13 -5.44 5.10
CA VAL A 245 -24.46 -6.72 5.41
C VAL A 245 -25.34 -7.57 6.34
N THR A 246 -25.69 -8.77 5.86
CA THR A 246 -26.49 -9.75 6.62
C THR A 246 -25.60 -10.83 7.26
N ARG A 247 -26.17 -11.60 8.20
CA ARG A 247 -25.50 -12.78 8.75
C ARG A 247 -25.16 -13.81 7.67
N ARG A 248 -26.00 -13.93 6.64
CA ARG A 248 -25.78 -14.84 5.52
C ARG A 248 -24.60 -14.40 4.69
N ASP A 249 -24.49 -13.10 4.41
CA ASP A 249 -23.33 -12.55 3.67
C ASP A 249 -22.03 -12.84 4.41
N LEU A 250 -21.98 -12.61 5.71
CA LEU A 250 -20.82 -12.95 6.54
C LEU A 250 -20.52 -14.46 6.51
N ALA A 251 -21.54 -15.32 6.71
CA ALA A 251 -21.38 -16.76 6.76
C ALA A 251 -20.89 -17.36 5.44
N ASP A 252 -21.25 -16.77 4.31
CA ASP A 252 -20.88 -17.21 2.97
C ASP A 252 -19.55 -16.63 2.48
N TYR A 253 -19.04 -15.57 3.11
CA TYR A 253 -17.76 -14.95 2.73
C TYR A 253 -16.57 -15.91 2.89
N ARG A 254 -15.68 -15.91 1.89
CA ARG A 254 -14.40 -16.64 1.89
C ARG A 254 -13.32 -15.76 1.26
N ALA A 255 -12.09 -15.90 1.73
CA ALA A 255 -10.95 -15.40 0.98
C ALA A 255 -10.72 -16.30 -0.24
N GLU A 256 -10.52 -15.66 -1.40
CA GLU A 256 -10.33 -16.36 -2.68
C GLU A 256 -8.87 -16.41 -3.09
N THR A 257 -8.55 -17.22 -4.10
CA THR A 257 -7.24 -17.18 -4.73
C THR A 257 -7.19 -15.99 -5.68
N SER A 258 -6.24 -15.09 -5.45
CA SER A 258 -5.97 -13.99 -6.37
C SER A 258 -5.09 -14.49 -7.52
N ARG A 259 -5.47 -14.18 -8.76
CA ARG A 259 -4.71 -14.56 -9.94
C ARG A 259 -3.39 -13.80 -9.99
N VAL A 260 -2.28 -14.52 -10.17
CA VAL A 260 -0.95 -13.95 -10.37
C VAL A 260 -0.80 -13.52 -11.82
N VAL A 261 -0.41 -12.28 -12.06
CA VAL A 261 -0.06 -11.74 -13.38
C VAL A 261 1.45 -11.53 -13.47
N ARG A 262 1.99 -11.75 -14.68
CA ARG A 262 3.42 -11.67 -14.94
C ARG A 262 3.72 -10.80 -16.15
N GLY A 263 4.88 -10.16 -16.13
CA GLY A 263 5.42 -9.40 -17.26
C GLY A 263 6.94 -9.29 -17.12
N THR A 264 7.55 -8.47 -17.95
CA THR A 264 9.01 -8.21 -17.86
C THR A 264 9.31 -6.73 -18.06
N TYR A 265 10.39 -6.25 -17.47
CA TYR A 265 10.92 -4.90 -17.62
C TYR A 265 12.45 -4.91 -17.60
N ARG A 266 13.10 -4.45 -18.66
CA ARG A 266 14.58 -4.36 -18.73
C ARG A 266 15.30 -5.68 -18.37
N GLY A 267 14.70 -6.83 -18.68
CA GLY A 267 15.27 -8.14 -18.35
C GLY A 267 15.06 -8.58 -16.90
N TYR A 268 14.13 -7.94 -16.18
CA TYR A 268 13.62 -8.39 -14.89
C TYR A 268 12.22 -8.95 -15.05
N ASP A 269 11.88 -9.97 -14.28
CA ASP A 269 10.54 -10.51 -14.21
C ASP A 269 9.70 -9.68 -13.22
N LEU A 270 8.51 -9.33 -13.63
CA LEU A 270 7.52 -8.59 -12.86
C LEU A 270 6.39 -9.52 -12.43
N VAL A 271 6.03 -9.52 -11.16
CA VAL A 271 4.98 -10.40 -10.62
C VAL A 271 4.06 -9.57 -9.72
N GLY A 272 2.78 -9.58 -10.03
CA GLY A 272 1.74 -8.91 -9.26
C GLY A 272 0.45 -9.71 -9.21
N LEU A 273 -0.60 -9.13 -8.62
CA LEU A 273 -1.93 -9.71 -8.59
C LEU A 273 -2.85 -8.98 -9.57
N ASP A 274 -3.75 -9.73 -10.22
CA ASP A 274 -4.79 -9.18 -11.08
C ASP A 274 -5.95 -8.61 -10.25
N VAL A 275 -6.96 -8.08 -10.93
CA VAL A 275 -8.15 -7.57 -10.24
C VAL A 275 -8.74 -8.62 -9.28
N PRO A 276 -9.17 -8.16 -8.11
CA PRO A 276 -9.45 -6.77 -7.69
C PRO A 276 -8.22 -5.93 -7.29
N ALA A 277 -6.99 -6.44 -7.42
CA ALA A 277 -5.74 -5.70 -7.27
C ALA A 277 -5.30 -5.04 -8.59
N ALA A 278 -4.23 -4.26 -8.57
CA ALA A 278 -3.75 -3.49 -9.72
C ALA A 278 -2.32 -3.88 -10.19
N GLY A 279 -1.91 -5.14 -9.99
CA GLY A 279 -0.59 -5.60 -10.44
C GLY A 279 -0.42 -5.51 -11.95
N ALA A 280 -1.47 -5.78 -12.74
CA ALA A 280 -1.46 -5.62 -14.19
C ALA A 280 -1.20 -4.15 -14.61
N VAL A 281 -1.79 -3.17 -13.90
CA VAL A 281 -1.54 -1.74 -14.14
C VAL A 281 -0.06 -1.38 -13.93
N THR A 282 0.55 -1.89 -12.86
CA THR A 282 1.97 -1.67 -12.59
C THR A 282 2.86 -2.26 -13.71
N ILE A 283 2.56 -3.48 -14.17
CA ILE A 283 3.27 -4.14 -15.27
C ILE A 283 3.12 -3.32 -16.58
N GLN A 284 1.90 -2.93 -16.92
CA GLN A 284 1.60 -2.13 -18.11
C GLN A 284 2.39 -0.81 -18.15
N ALA A 285 2.39 -0.07 -17.05
CA ALA A 285 3.12 1.20 -16.96
C ALA A 285 4.62 1.02 -17.19
N LEU A 286 5.24 0.04 -16.53
CA LEU A 286 6.66 -0.28 -16.72
C LEU A 286 6.96 -0.71 -18.17
N GLN A 287 6.10 -1.53 -18.79
CA GLN A 287 6.29 -1.97 -20.17
C GLN A 287 6.11 -0.84 -21.20
N ILE A 288 5.26 0.16 -20.92
CA ILE A 288 5.19 1.39 -21.74
C ILE A 288 6.52 2.14 -21.60
N MET A 289 7.01 2.36 -20.38
CA MET A 289 8.27 3.07 -20.11
C MET A 289 9.48 2.37 -20.75
N GLU A 290 9.48 1.05 -20.84
CA GLU A 290 10.56 0.28 -21.49
C GLU A 290 10.78 0.63 -22.97
N ARG A 291 9.76 1.22 -23.63
CA ARG A 291 9.84 1.66 -25.03
C ARG A 291 10.66 2.93 -25.24
N PHE A 292 11.04 3.61 -24.17
CA PHE A 292 11.81 4.83 -24.19
C PHE A 292 13.22 4.60 -23.63
N ASP A 293 14.20 5.27 -24.22
CA ASP A 293 15.57 5.24 -23.73
C ASP A 293 15.74 6.25 -22.59
N ARG A 294 15.86 5.73 -21.34
CA ARG A 294 16.06 6.56 -20.15
C ARG A 294 17.34 7.41 -20.24
N ALA A 295 18.41 6.87 -20.79
CA ALA A 295 19.71 7.55 -20.84
C ALA A 295 19.70 8.77 -21.76
N SER A 296 18.84 8.79 -22.77
CA SER A 296 18.68 9.92 -23.70
C SER A 296 17.78 11.04 -23.18
N MET A 297 17.10 10.84 -22.03
CA MET A 297 16.10 11.77 -21.52
C MET A 297 16.61 12.57 -20.31
N SER A 298 16.21 13.85 -20.25
CA SER A 298 16.34 14.62 -19.03
C SER A 298 15.43 14.06 -17.91
N ALA A 299 15.75 14.33 -16.64
CA ALA A 299 14.93 13.90 -15.52
C ALA A 299 13.46 14.42 -15.61
N PRO A 300 13.18 15.70 -15.97
CA PRO A 300 11.81 16.15 -16.23
C PRO A 300 11.11 15.43 -17.39
N GLY A 301 11.86 15.12 -18.48
CA GLY A 301 11.33 14.35 -19.62
C GLY A 301 10.93 12.95 -19.22
N TRP A 302 11.78 12.25 -18.44
CA TRP A 302 11.46 10.94 -17.91
C TRP A 302 10.28 10.96 -16.94
N ALA A 303 10.19 11.99 -16.09
CA ALA A 303 9.05 12.19 -15.19
C ALA A 303 7.73 12.34 -15.97
N ALA A 304 7.73 13.08 -17.08
CA ALA A 304 6.55 13.23 -17.94
C ALA A 304 6.17 11.92 -18.64
N VAL A 305 7.12 11.14 -19.14
CA VAL A 305 6.88 9.80 -19.70
C VAL A 305 6.29 8.87 -18.64
N THR A 306 6.90 8.85 -17.44
CA THR A 306 6.46 8.02 -16.32
C THR A 306 5.03 8.35 -15.90
N ALA A 307 4.70 9.63 -15.73
CA ALA A 307 3.36 10.07 -15.35
C ALA A 307 2.30 9.64 -16.38
N GLN A 308 2.59 9.79 -17.67
CA GLN A 308 1.70 9.37 -18.75
C GLN A 308 1.54 7.85 -18.82
N ALA A 309 2.63 7.07 -18.71
CA ALA A 309 2.59 5.62 -18.72
C ALA A 309 1.69 5.08 -17.60
N ILE A 310 1.80 5.65 -16.40
CA ILE A 310 0.96 5.31 -15.25
C ILE A 310 -0.51 5.69 -15.52
N ARG A 311 -0.76 6.87 -16.08
CA ARG A 311 -2.12 7.34 -16.40
C ARG A 311 -2.81 6.43 -17.41
N ILE A 312 -2.11 6.08 -18.50
CA ILE A 312 -2.59 5.18 -19.54
C ILE A 312 -2.93 3.81 -18.95
N ALA A 313 -2.00 3.22 -18.21
CA ALA A 313 -2.19 1.92 -17.57
C ALA A 313 -3.34 1.93 -16.53
N SER A 314 -3.48 3.00 -15.74
CA SER A 314 -4.55 3.13 -14.75
C SER A 314 -5.94 3.20 -15.38
N GLY A 315 -6.06 3.73 -16.58
CA GLY A 315 -7.31 3.76 -17.35
C GLY A 315 -7.83 2.37 -17.72
N GLU A 316 -6.96 1.36 -17.80
CA GLU A 316 -7.31 -0.01 -18.16
C GLU A 316 -7.91 -0.83 -17.00
N LEU A 317 -7.79 -0.39 -15.74
CA LEU A 317 -8.21 -1.16 -14.57
C LEU A 317 -9.68 -1.65 -14.67
N GLY A 318 -10.56 -0.82 -15.20
CA GLY A 318 -11.97 -1.16 -15.41
C GLY A 318 -12.21 -2.30 -16.39
N GLY A 319 -11.35 -2.45 -17.40
CA GLY A 319 -11.44 -3.45 -18.45
C GLY A 319 -10.78 -4.80 -18.13
N LEU A 320 -10.07 -4.90 -17.01
CA LEU A 320 -9.42 -6.15 -16.55
C LEU A 320 -10.46 -7.10 -15.93
N GLY A 321 -10.11 -8.36 -15.69
CA GLY A 321 -10.93 -9.32 -14.95
C GLY A 321 -11.22 -10.63 -15.69
N SER A 322 -10.74 -10.79 -16.93
CA SER A 322 -10.69 -12.08 -17.62
C SER A 322 -9.24 -12.47 -17.91
N ASP A 323 -8.96 -13.77 -18.09
CA ASP A 323 -7.62 -14.25 -18.43
C ASP A 323 -7.11 -13.62 -19.72
N SER A 324 -7.96 -13.50 -20.73
CA SER A 324 -7.61 -12.87 -21.99
C SER A 324 -7.33 -11.38 -21.84
N ALA A 325 -8.04 -10.67 -20.96
CA ALA A 325 -7.79 -9.25 -20.70
C ALA A 325 -6.46 -9.05 -19.96
N ALA A 326 -6.17 -9.85 -18.93
CA ALA A 326 -4.91 -9.80 -18.21
C ALA A 326 -3.70 -10.12 -19.12
N LEU A 327 -3.81 -11.15 -19.96
CA LEU A 327 -2.76 -11.50 -20.93
C LEU A 327 -2.53 -10.37 -21.96
N ARG A 328 -3.61 -9.76 -22.48
CA ARG A 328 -3.47 -8.60 -23.38
C ARG A 328 -2.80 -7.43 -22.67
N ALA A 329 -3.25 -7.14 -21.47
CA ALA A 329 -2.78 -6.01 -20.68
C ALA A 329 -1.30 -6.12 -20.34
N THR A 330 -0.79 -7.32 -20.07
CA THR A 330 0.64 -7.54 -19.75
C THR A 330 1.50 -7.86 -20.99
N SER A 331 0.96 -7.70 -22.21
CA SER A 331 1.68 -7.97 -23.45
C SER A 331 2.55 -6.81 -23.91
N LYS A 332 3.75 -7.11 -24.41
CA LYS A 332 4.65 -6.10 -25.01
C LYS A 332 4.03 -5.40 -26.24
N ASP A 333 3.16 -6.08 -26.98
CA ASP A 333 2.47 -5.49 -28.15
C ASP A 333 1.46 -4.44 -27.74
N TRP A 334 0.73 -4.66 -26.65
CA TRP A 334 -0.14 -3.64 -26.08
C TRP A 334 0.69 -2.42 -25.64
N ALA A 335 1.75 -2.65 -24.88
CA ALA A 335 2.62 -1.58 -24.39
C ALA A 335 3.25 -0.76 -25.53
N ARG A 336 3.63 -1.42 -26.65
CA ARG A 336 4.15 -0.73 -27.84
C ARG A 336 3.12 0.24 -28.42
N ARG A 337 1.87 -0.22 -28.62
CA ARG A 337 0.80 0.66 -29.14
C ARG A 337 0.48 1.82 -28.20
N MET A 338 0.48 1.57 -26.88
CA MET A 338 0.24 2.63 -25.89
C MET A 338 1.40 3.62 -25.81
N ALA A 339 2.63 3.18 -26.00
CA ALA A 339 3.80 4.06 -26.06
C ALA A 339 3.73 5.08 -27.19
N GLU A 340 3.05 4.77 -28.31
CA GLU A 340 2.82 5.71 -29.42
C GLU A 340 1.89 6.88 -29.02
N THR A 341 1.10 6.73 -27.97
CA THR A 341 0.21 7.78 -27.44
C THR A 341 0.90 8.68 -26.42
N VAL A 342 2.10 8.30 -25.94
CA VAL A 342 2.88 9.10 -24.99
C VAL A 342 3.44 10.32 -25.68
N ARG A 343 3.17 11.49 -25.14
CA ARG A 343 3.63 12.77 -25.67
C ARG A 343 5.05 13.06 -25.20
N LEU A 344 5.91 13.35 -26.14
CA LEU A 344 7.29 13.73 -25.89
C LEU A 344 7.47 15.27 -25.93
N PRO A 345 8.59 15.79 -25.38
CA PRO A 345 8.93 17.21 -25.50
C PRO A 345 8.86 17.70 -26.96
N GLY A 346 8.25 18.86 -27.18
CA GLY A 346 8.13 19.47 -28.52
C GLY A 346 6.83 19.15 -29.31
N MET A 347 5.95 18.31 -28.79
CA MET A 347 4.68 17.91 -29.44
C MET A 347 3.51 18.84 -29.13
N GLY A 348 3.66 20.13 -28.97
CA GLY A 348 2.55 21.08 -28.75
C GLY A 348 1.65 20.76 -27.53
N PRO A 349 0.65 21.58 -27.19
CA PRO A 349 -0.18 21.39 -25.99
C PRO A 349 -1.02 20.11 -26.05
N ALA A 350 -1.26 19.47 -24.88
CA ALA A 350 -2.14 18.33 -24.75
C ALA A 350 -3.60 18.75 -25.03
N ALA A 351 -4.29 17.99 -25.89
CA ALA A 351 -5.71 18.20 -26.09
C ALA A 351 -6.47 17.82 -24.83
N ALA A 352 -7.34 18.69 -24.33
CA ALA A 352 -8.23 18.36 -23.24
C ALA A 352 -9.24 17.30 -23.69
N THR A 353 -9.19 16.12 -23.11
CA THR A 353 -10.29 15.16 -23.21
C THR A 353 -11.39 15.53 -22.22
N ALA A 354 -12.64 15.19 -22.52
CA ALA A 354 -13.83 15.60 -21.74
C ALA A 354 -13.93 15.01 -20.31
N GLY A 355 -12.89 14.31 -19.84
CA GLY A 355 -12.74 13.85 -18.46
C GLY A 355 -12.25 14.99 -17.59
N GLY A 356 -13.15 15.66 -16.87
CA GLY A 356 -12.80 16.74 -15.95
C GLY A 356 -11.75 16.33 -14.92
N ASP A 357 -10.93 17.30 -14.51
CA ASP A 357 -10.05 17.16 -13.36
C ASP A 357 -10.92 16.79 -12.14
N ARG A 358 -10.89 15.54 -11.72
CA ARG A 358 -11.38 15.20 -10.39
C ARG A 358 -10.19 15.41 -9.46
N PRO A 359 -10.25 16.38 -8.55
CA PRO A 359 -9.28 16.45 -7.50
C PRO A 359 -9.36 15.12 -6.72
N ASP A 360 -8.21 14.48 -6.54
CA ASP A 360 -8.09 13.36 -5.61
C ASP A 360 -8.04 13.97 -4.20
N GLU A 361 -9.15 14.61 -3.78
CA GLU A 361 -9.23 15.45 -2.59
C GLU A 361 -9.23 14.64 -1.30
N GLU A 362 -9.59 13.35 -1.36
CA GLU A 362 -9.49 12.46 -0.22
C GLU A 362 -8.24 11.60 -0.34
N GLY A 363 -7.23 11.92 0.48
CA GLY A 363 -6.06 11.07 0.65
C GLY A 363 -6.50 9.63 0.90
N HIS A 364 -6.13 8.72 -0.01
CA HIS A 364 -6.46 7.30 0.12
C HIS A 364 -5.58 6.67 1.21
N PHE A 365 -6.23 6.12 2.23
CA PHE A 365 -5.60 5.57 3.40
C PHE A 365 -5.51 4.05 3.29
N THR A 366 -4.29 3.57 3.24
CA THR A 366 -3.93 2.18 3.00
C THR A 366 -2.65 1.89 3.76
N THR A 367 -2.34 0.62 4.01
CA THR A 367 -1.06 0.19 4.55
C THR A 367 -0.44 -0.88 3.67
N HIS A 368 0.89 -0.93 3.66
CA HIS A 368 1.62 -2.01 3.03
C HIS A 368 2.61 -2.62 4.01
N ILE A 369 2.80 -3.92 3.91
CA ILE A 369 3.72 -4.72 4.72
C ILE A 369 4.51 -5.61 3.76
N VAL A 370 5.84 -5.60 3.92
CA VAL A 370 6.74 -6.50 3.21
C VAL A 370 7.57 -7.29 4.20
N VAL A 371 7.67 -8.60 3.98
CA VAL A 371 8.42 -9.51 4.84
C VAL A 371 9.25 -10.47 3.99
N ALA A 372 10.46 -10.74 4.44
CA ALA A 372 11.28 -11.85 3.98
C ALA A 372 11.76 -12.67 5.18
N ASP A 373 11.78 -13.99 5.08
CA ASP A 373 12.42 -14.84 6.08
C ASP A 373 13.77 -15.40 5.60
N SER A 374 14.47 -16.08 6.48
CA SER A 374 15.78 -16.68 6.19
C SER A 374 15.70 -17.91 5.28
N ALA A 375 14.53 -18.50 5.06
CA ALA A 375 14.30 -19.63 4.17
C ALA A 375 13.98 -19.19 2.72
N GLY A 376 13.76 -17.88 2.49
CA GLY A 376 13.47 -17.32 1.18
C GLY A 376 11.98 -17.16 0.86
N MET A 377 11.09 -17.36 1.83
CA MET A 377 9.68 -16.98 1.67
C MET A 377 9.55 -15.46 1.76
N LEU A 378 8.74 -14.89 0.87
CA LEU A 378 8.44 -13.47 0.80
C LEU A 378 6.94 -13.25 0.89
N VAL A 379 6.52 -12.22 1.63
CA VAL A 379 5.14 -11.76 1.66
C VAL A 379 5.09 -10.26 1.35
N SER A 380 4.26 -9.90 0.38
CA SER A 380 3.88 -8.53 0.04
C SER A 380 2.37 -8.40 0.28
N LEU A 381 1.97 -7.58 1.25
CA LEU A 381 0.60 -7.50 1.74
C LEU A 381 0.12 -6.05 1.77
N THR A 382 -0.95 -5.76 1.03
CA THR A 382 -1.63 -4.46 1.11
C THR A 382 -2.97 -4.61 1.81
N GLN A 383 -3.24 -3.76 2.80
CA GLN A 383 -4.46 -3.80 3.63
C GLN A 383 -5.01 -2.39 3.83
N THR A 384 -6.35 -2.23 3.79
CA THR A 384 -6.98 -0.90 3.80
C THR A 384 -8.42 -0.94 4.30
N VAL A 385 -8.89 0.22 4.76
CA VAL A 385 -10.32 0.51 4.97
C VAL A 385 -10.88 1.48 3.91
N GLY A 386 -10.06 1.98 2.98
CA GLY A 386 -10.46 2.96 1.96
C GLY A 386 -10.15 4.39 2.38
N PRO A 387 -11.14 5.29 2.54
CA PRO A 387 -10.89 6.65 3.04
C PRO A 387 -10.47 6.64 4.52
N ILE A 388 -10.13 7.81 5.08
CA ILE A 388 -9.78 7.92 6.51
C ILE A 388 -10.86 7.28 7.36
N MET A 389 -10.47 6.35 8.25
CA MET A 389 -11.35 5.60 9.14
C MET A 389 -12.43 4.77 8.41
N GLY A 390 -12.25 4.54 7.11
CA GLY A 390 -13.17 3.75 6.30
C GLY A 390 -14.58 4.32 6.26
N SER A 391 -15.57 3.52 6.66
CA SER A 391 -16.96 3.94 6.77
C SER A 391 -17.24 4.88 7.93
N ARG A 392 -16.28 5.15 8.81
CA ARG A 392 -16.43 5.93 10.05
C ARG A 392 -17.50 5.36 11.01
N ALA A 393 -17.93 4.12 10.76
CA ALA A 393 -18.86 3.36 11.59
C ALA A 393 -18.16 2.16 12.22
N ALA A 394 -18.50 1.85 13.47
CA ALA A 394 -17.95 0.70 14.18
C ALA A 394 -19.04 0.01 15.01
N THR A 395 -18.98 -1.33 15.10
CA THR A 395 -19.91 -2.08 15.92
C THR A 395 -19.62 -1.89 17.42
N LYS A 396 -20.62 -1.39 18.11
CA LYS A 396 -20.58 -1.16 19.56
C LYS A 396 -20.27 -2.44 20.33
N GLY A 397 -19.28 -2.36 21.23
CA GLY A 397 -18.85 -3.48 22.08
C GLY A 397 -17.93 -4.49 21.42
N LEU A 398 -17.69 -4.39 20.09
CA LEU A 398 -16.71 -5.20 19.38
C LEU A 398 -15.45 -4.43 19.00
N GLY A 399 -15.53 -3.10 18.87
CA GLY A 399 -14.41 -2.26 18.43
C GLY A 399 -14.03 -2.49 16.96
N VAL A 400 -14.88 -3.13 16.17
CA VAL A 400 -14.64 -3.38 14.74
C VAL A 400 -15.22 -2.20 13.97
N HIS A 401 -14.35 -1.44 13.29
CA HIS A 401 -14.76 -0.47 12.29
C HIS A 401 -14.55 -1.02 10.88
N TYR A 402 -15.23 -0.47 9.89
CA TYR A 402 -15.39 -1.10 8.58
C TYR A 402 -14.80 -0.28 7.46
N ALA A 403 -14.38 -0.97 6.39
CA ALA A 403 -14.03 -0.31 5.15
C ALA A 403 -15.26 0.32 4.50
N ALA A 404 -15.08 1.51 3.90
CA ALA A 404 -16.02 2.01 2.93
C ALA A 404 -15.86 1.21 1.61
N THR A 405 -16.97 0.72 1.11
CA THR A 405 -17.05 -0.13 -0.10
C THR A 405 -18.18 0.31 -1.02
N LEU A 406 -19.32 0.66 -0.43
CA LEU A 406 -20.56 1.04 -1.09
C LEU A 406 -20.74 2.57 -1.11
N GLY A 407 -21.92 3.04 -1.50
CA GLY A 407 -22.31 4.45 -1.42
C GLY A 407 -21.75 5.33 -2.53
N GLY A 408 -20.84 4.83 -3.37
CA GLY A 408 -20.20 5.61 -4.46
C GLY A 408 -18.68 5.73 -4.32
N TYR A 409 -18.10 5.30 -3.20
CA TYR A 409 -16.65 5.35 -2.98
C TYR A 409 -15.86 4.54 -4.02
N LEU A 410 -16.29 3.33 -4.34
CA LEU A 410 -15.66 2.47 -5.36
C LEU A 410 -16.45 2.39 -6.66
N SER A 411 -17.21 3.43 -7.01
CA SER A 411 -18.14 3.46 -8.13
C SER A 411 -19.37 2.57 -7.90
N SER A 412 -20.24 2.45 -8.92
CA SER A 412 -21.37 1.54 -8.88
C SER A 412 -20.87 0.10 -8.98
N ILE A 413 -21.06 -0.70 -7.94
CA ILE A 413 -20.63 -2.09 -7.85
C ILE A 413 -21.85 -2.98 -7.69
N GLU A 414 -21.95 -4.05 -8.51
CA GLU A 414 -23.06 -5.00 -8.46
C GLU A 414 -23.01 -5.89 -7.22
N ALA A 415 -24.18 -6.37 -6.81
CA ALA A 415 -24.32 -7.33 -5.71
C ALA A 415 -23.43 -8.56 -5.89
N GLY A 416 -22.75 -8.98 -4.83
CA GLY A 416 -21.83 -10.12 -4.83
C GLY A 416 -20.45 -9.84 -5.43
N ALA A 417 -20.24 -8.71 -6.10
CA ALA A 417 -18.95 -8.35 -6.67
C ALA A 417 -17.90 -8.02 -5.60
N ARG A 418 -16.64 -8.23 -5.93
CA ARG A 418 -15.49 -7.82 -5.11
C ARG A 418 -15.00 -6.43 -5.51
N ALA A 419 -14.68 -5.62 -4.52
CA ALA A 419 -14.32 -4.23 -4.71
C ALA A 419 -12.93 -4.09 -5.35
N ARG A 420 -12.87 -3.64 -6.60
CA ARG A 420 -11.61 -3.34 -7.28
C ARG A 420 -10.94 -2.11 -6.66
N SER A 421 -9.62 -2.12 -6.60
CA SER A 421 -8.85 -0.99 -6.08
C SER A 421 -7.44 -0.98 -6.66
N PHE A 422 -6.70 0.10 -6.42
CA PHE A 422 -5.29 0.24 -6.85
C PHE A 422 -4.29 -0.47 -5.93
N VAL A 423 -4.72 -1.26 -4.93
CA VAL A 423 -3.80 -2.05 -4.12
C VAL A 423 -2.95 -2.97 -5.02
N SER A 424 -1.65 -2.96 -4.82
CA SER A 424 -0.71 -3.63 -5.73
C SER A 424 0.47 -4.22 -4.96
N PRO A 425 0.29 -5.33 -4.24
CA PRO A 425 1.45 -6.09 -3.75
C PRO A 425 2.24 -6.63 -4.94
N PHE A 426 3.59 -6.46 -4.91
CA PHE A 426 4.40 -6.64 -6.10
C PHE A 426 5.77 -7.23 -5.80
N LEU A 427 6.30 -8.05 -6.74
CA LEU A 427 7.64 -8.62 -6.72
C LEU A 427 8.35 -8.32 -8.04
N VAL A 428 9.66 -8.09 -7.95
CA VAL A 428 10.57 -8.05 -9.09
C VAL A 428 11.61 -9.13 -8.88
N LEU A 429 11.83 -9.97 -9.89
CA LEU A 429 12.81 -11.04 -9.86
C LEU A 429 13.90 -10.77 -10.92
N LYS A 430 15.09 -11.27 -10.67
CA LYS A 430 16.19 -11.29 -11.65
C LYS A 430 16.72 -12.72 -11.74
N ASP A 431 16.64 -13.29 -12.94
CA ASP A 431 17.05 -14.69 -13.19
C ASP A 431 16.37 -15.70 -12.23
N GLY A 432 15.07 -15.46 -11.94
CA GLY A 432 14.26 -16.27 -11.02
C GLY A 432 14.47 -15.97 -9.53
N GLU A 433 15.50 -15.21 -9.17
CA GLU A 433 15.83 -14.85 -7.80
C GLU A 433 15.14 -13.53 -7.38
N PRO A 434 14.81 -13.36 -6.09
CA PRO A 434 14.27 -12.11 -5.58
C PRO A 434 15.18 -10.92 -5.86
N PHE A 435 14.62 -9.82 -6.36
CA PHE A 435 15.33 -8.56 -6.51
C PHE A 435 14.70 -7.46 -5.67
N LEU A 436 13.36 -7.21 -5.83
CA LEU A 436 12.60 -6.28 -5.01
C LEU A 436 11.28 -6.92 -4.57
N VAL A 437 10.87 -6.63 -3.35
CA VAL A 437 9.50 -6.80 -2.84
C VAL A 437 8.98 -5.40 -2.56
N VAL A 438 7.88 -5.01 -3.16
CA VAL A 438 7.43 -3.61 -3.09
C VAL A 438 5.91 -3.52 -3.10
N GLY A 439 5.41 -2.52 -2.42
CA GLY A 439 4.05 -2.06 -2.50
C GLY A 439 3.90 -0.74 -1.79
N ALA A 440 2.73 -0.14 -1.88
CA ALA A 440 2.52 1.19 -1.35
C ALA A 440 1.10 1.38 -0.80
N ALA A 441 0.94 2.44 -0.05
CA ALA A 441 -0.31 3.03 0.40
C ALA A 441 -0.55 4.36 -0.31
N GLY A 442 -1.78 4.69 -0.73
CA GLY A 442 -2.05 5.98 -1.37
C GLY A 442 -3.07 5.93 -2.51
N GLY A 443 -4.02 4.99 -2.48
CA GLY A 443 -5.12 4.90 -3.45
C GLY A 443 -4.66 4.77 -4.89
N SER A 444 -5.13 5.64 -5.77
CA SER A 444 -4.77 5.69 -7.19
C SER A 444 -3.28 5.94 -7.45
N ARG A 445 -2.56 6.49 -6.46
CA ARG A 445 -1.11 6.74 -6.53
C ARG A 445 -0.25 5.53 -6.19
N ILE A 446 -0.83 4.42 -5.73
CA ILE A 446 -0.08 3.19 -5.38
C ILE A 446 0.75 2.67 -6.55
N PRO A 447 0.18 2.41 -7.75
CA PRO A 447 1.00 1.98 -8.89
C PRO A 447 2.07 3.00 -9.27
N ALA A 448 1.78 4.30 -9.12
CA ALA A 448 2.74 5.36 -9.42
C ALA A 448 3.99 5.31 -8.53
N ALA A 449 3.83 5.10 -7.22
CA ALA A 449 4.96 4.96 -6.32
C ALA A 449 5.79 3.71 -6.65
N ILE A 450 5.13 2.56 -6.85
CA ILE A 450 5.79 1.29 -7.16
C ILE A 450 6.59 1.39 -8.46
N VAL A 451 5.98 1.91 -9.53
CA VAL A 451 6.62 2.09 -10.85
C VAL A 451 7.86 2.98 -10.75
N GLN A 452 7.76 4.10 -10.03
CA GLN A 452 8.88 5.04 -9.89
C GLN A 452 10.02 4.48 -9.05
N VAL A 453 9.74 3.74 -7.97
CA VAL A 453 10.78 3.04 -7.20
C VAL A 453 11.48 1.99 -8.07
N ILE A 454 10.73 1.14 -8.78
CA ILE A 454 11.30 0.09 -9.65
C ILE A 454 12.17 0.72 -10.75
N SER A 455 11.65 1.74 -11.45
CA SER A 455 12.40 2.42 -12.53
C SER A 455 13.69 3.06 -12.01
N ARG A 456 13.66 3.76 -10.89
CA ARG A 456 14.86 4.38 -10.30
C ARG A 456 15.94 3.38 -9.92
N VAL A 457 15.54 2.23 -9.37
CA VAL A 457 16.49 1.17 -9.01
C VAL A 457 17.05 0.50 -10.27
N ILE A 458 16.24 0.28 -11.31
CA ILE A 458 16.65 -0.45 -12.52
C ILE A 458 17.28 0.48 -13.57
N ASP A 459 16.63 1.62 -13.88
CA ASP A 459 17.07 2.51 -14.96
C ASP A 459 18.15 3.50 -14.51
N ASP A 460 18.05 4.02 -13.28
CA ASP A 460 18.97 5.02 -12.75
C ASP A 460 20.07 4.41 -11.85
N GLY A 461 19.95 3.11 -11.50
CA GLY A 461 20.91 2.41 -10.63
C GLY A 461 20.95 2.92 -9.20
N MET A 462 19.90 3.62 -8.74
CA MET A 462 19.80 4.14 -7.37
C MET A 462 19.75 3.00 -6.35
N ASP A 463 20.27 3.23 -5.15
CA ASP A 463 19.91 2.37 -4.03
C ASP A 463 18.44 2.55 -3.63
N VAL A 464 17.91 1.63 -2.79
CA VAL A 464 16.48 1.66 -2.46
C VAL A 464 16.11 2.88 -1.64
N ALA A 465 16.96 3.32 -0.73
CA ALA A 465 16.69 4.49 0.11
C ALA A 465 16.68 5.78 -0.74
N GLU A 466 17.61 5.91 -1.68
CA GLU A 466 17.63 7.02 -2.64
C GLU A 466 16.41 6.99 -3.55
N ALA A 467 16.04 5.83 -4.09
CA ALA A 467 14.88 5.65 -4.96
C ALA A 467 13.56 5.99 -4.26
N MET A 468 13.46 5.67 -2.97
CA MET A 468 12.30 5.98 -2.11
C MET A 468 12.21 7.48 -1.77
N ALA A 469 13.35 8.12 -1.46
CA ALA A 469 13.42 9.53 -1.09
C ALA A 469 13.31 10.49 -2.30
N ALA A 470 13.51 9.99 -3.52
CA ALA A 470 13.44 10.84 -4.71
C ALA A 470 12.01 11.33 -4.99
N PRO A 471 11.83 12.60 -5.42
CA PRO A 471 10.52 13.21 -5.57
C PRO A 471 9.70 12.55 -6.68
N ARG A 472 8.41 12.35 -6.41
CA ARG A 472 7.49 11.62 -7.29
C ARG A 472 6.68 12.54 -8.19
N VAL A 473 6.04 11.92 -9.18
CA VAL A 473 5.06 12.54 -10.07
C VAL A 473 3.81 11.68 -10.16
N PHE A 474 2.69 12.33 -10.46
CA PHE A 474 1.40 11.66 -10.70
C PHE A 474 0.60 12.43 -11.75
N MET A 475 -0.24 11.74 -12.51
CA MET A 475 -1.07 12.35 -13.55
C MET A 475 -2.54 12.00 -13.30
N PRO A 476 -3.29 12.87 -12.59
CA PRO A 476 -4.70 12.62 -12.26
C PRO A 476 -5.63 12.77 -13.46
N SER A 477 -5.26 13.55 -14.47
CA SER A 477 -6.01 13.74 -15.72
C SER A 477 -5.06 13.82 -16.92
N ASP A 478 -5.59 13.72 -18.13
CA ASP A 478 -4.79 13.65 -19.36
C ASP A 478 -3.97 14.93 -19.66
N THR A 479 -4.19 16.00 -18.92
CA THR A 479 -3.52 17.29 -19.13
C THR A 479 -2.77 17.82 -17.91
N LEU A 480 -2.96 17.22 -16.73
CA LEU A 480 -2.40 17.70 -15.47
C LEU A 480 -1.37 16.72 -14.90
N ILE A 481 -0.14 17.17 -14.71
CA ILE A 481 0.89 16.45 -13.97
C ILE A 481 1.08 17.11 -12.59
N GLU A 482 1.00 16.34 -11.55
CA GLU A 482 1.40 16.72 -10.20
C GLU A 482 2.86 16.37 -9.99
N MET A 483 3.61 17.28 -9.41
CA MET A 483 5.02 17.12 -9.10
C MET A 483 5.26 17.41 -7.61
N GLU A 484 5.87 16.48 -6.91
CA GLU A 484 6.24 16.63 -5.51
C GLU A 484 7.33 17.69 -5.35
N THR A 485 7.05 18.74 -4.57
CA THR A 485 7.98 19.85 -4.33
C THR A 485 8.36 20.02 -2.86
N SER A 486 7.85 19.17 -1.96
CA SER A 486 8.40 19.02 -0.61
C SER A 486 9.85 18.54 -0.68
N ALA A 487 10.70 19.00 0.23
CA ALA A 487 12.12 18.64 0.22
C ALA A 487 12.34 17.13 0.54
N PRO A 488 13.14 16.41 -0.28
CA PRO A 488 13.94 16.85 -1.43
C PRO A 488 13.15 16.82 -2.77
N GLY A 489 12.31 17.84 -3.02
CA GLY A 489 11.36 17.90 -4.12
C GLY A 489 11.94 18.28 -5.49
N TRP A 490 11.07 18.24 -6.50
CA TRP A 490 11.37 18.76 -7.82
C TRP A 490 11.70 20.27 -7.75
N ARG A 491 12.81 20.66 -8.34
CA ARG A 491 13.20 22.08 -8.39
C ARG A 491 12.30 22.89 -9.35
N PRO A 492 12.11 24.19 -9.14
CA PRO A 492 11.27 25.04 -10.01
C PRO A 492 11.60 24.92 -11.51
N ALA A 493 12.88 24.82 -11.88
CA ALA A 493 13.30 24.65 -13.27
C ALA A 493 12.80 23.32 -13.88
N ALA A 494 12.69 22.25 -13.11
CA ALA A 494 12.13 20.98 -13.58
C ALA A 494 10.61 21.07 -13.78
N VAL A 495 9.92 21.80 -12.89
CA VAL A 495 8.48 22.08 -13.00
C VAL A 495 8.20 22.86 -14.27
N GLU A 496 8.98 23.92 -14.54
CA GLU A 496 8.85 24.71 -15.78
C GLU A 496 9.18 23.90 -17.04
N ALA A 497 10.18 23.00 -16.98
CA ALA A 497 10.48 22.11 -18.09
C ALA A 497 9.29 21.23 -18.46
N VAL A 498 8.58 20.64 -17.47
CA VAL A 498 7.39 19.82 -17.71
C VAL A 498 6.23 20.66 -18.27
N ARG A 499 6.07 21.93 -17.82
CA ARG A 499 5.11 22.87 -18.44
C ARG A 499 5.45 23.15 -19.91
N GLY A 500 6.75 23.30 -20.21
CA GLY A 500 7.23 23.48 -21.58
C GLY A 500 6.95 22.29 -22.50
N PHE A 501 6.63 21.11 -21.98
CA PHE A 501 6.16 19.96 -22.76
C PHE A 501 4.66 19.99 -23.09
N GLY A 502 3.95 21.03 -22.66
CA GLY A 502 2.53 21.25 -22.97
C GLY A 502 1.57 20.70 -21.92
N PHE A 503 2.04 20.36 -20.73
CA PHE A 503 1.20 19.94 -19.60
C PHE A 503 0.89 21.08 -18.64
N ARG A 504 -0.28 21.08 -18.04
CA ARG A 504 -0.52 21.82 -16.80
C ARG A 504 0.25 21.13 -15.68
N VAL A 505 0.88 21.88 -14.80
CA VAL A 505 1.64 21.31 -13.67
C VAL A 505 1.15 21.90 -12.36
N ARG A 506 0.77 21.02 -11.43
CA ARG A 506 0.50 21.36 -10.03
C ARG A 506 1.71 20.96 -9.17
N ALA A 507 2.35 21.95 -8.56
CA ALA A 507 3.37 21.72 -7.55
C ALA A 507 2.69 21.31 -6.24
N VAL A 508 3.12 20.20 -5.63
CA VAL A 508 2.55 19.67 -4.39
C VAL A 508 3.62 19.73 -3.30
N PRO A 509 3.56 20.70 -2.38
CA PRO A 509 4.59 20.90 -1.35
C PRO A 509 4.37 20.07 -0.08
N ALA A 510 3.33 19.23 -0.05
CA ALA A 510 2.99 18.45 1.14
C ALA A 510 3.69 17.08 1.13
N PRO A 511 4.53 16.76 2.15
CA PRO A 511 5.14 15.43 2.31
C PRO A 511 4.07 14.32 2.40
N GLY A 512 4.40 13.12 1.92
CA GLY A 512 3.52 11.94 1.98
C GLY A 512 2.29 11.97 1.06
N SER A 513 2.18 13.00 0.16
CA SER A 513 1.06 13.12 -0.77
C SER A 513 1.14 12.16 -1.97
N PHE A 514 2.32 11.56 -2.25
CA PHE A 514 2.57 10.74 -3.43
C PHE A 514 2.63 9.23 -3.14
N ALA A 515 1.83 8.76 -2.23
CA ALA A 515 1.80 7.42 -1.69
C ALA A 515 3.00 7.13 -0.75
N ARG A 516 2.90 6.04 0.02
CA ARG A 516 3.88 5.62 1.02
C ARG A 516 4.27 4.18 0.73
N ALA A 517 5.51 3.95 0.33
CA ALA A 517 5.99 2.64 -0.07
C ALA A 517 6.69 1.89 1.08
N GLN A 518 6.68 0.57 0.99
CA GLN A 518 7.49 -0.33 1.80
C GLN A 518 8.23 -1.24 0.84
N VAL A 519 9.55 -1.34 0.97
CA VAL A 519 10.39 -2.02 -0.01
C VAL A 519 11.40 -2.92 0.67
N LEU A 520 11.59 -4.13 0.12
CA LEU A 520 12.76 -4.97 0.39
C LEU A 520 13.56 -5.13 -0.89
N ARG A 521 14.88 -5.12 -0.77
CA ARG A 521 15.82 -5.49 -1.83
C ARG A 521 16.71 -6.63 -1.37
N PHE A 522 16.81 -7.66 -2.18
CA PHE A 522 17.82 -8.70 -1.96
C PHE A 522 19.13 -8.30 -2.65
N ARG A 523 20.19 -8.17 -1.88
CA ARG A 523 21.55 -7.91 -2.37
C ARG A 523 22.28 -9.22 -2.51
N LYS A 524 22.27 -9.79 -3.72
CA LYS A 524 22.83 -11.10 -4.03
C LYS A 524 24.34 -11.19 -3.74
N ASP A 525 25.08 -10.12 -4.01
CA ASP A 525 26.51 -9.97 -3.75
C ASP A 525 26.88 -10.08 -2.27
N ALA A 526 26.02 -9.57 -1.40
CA ALA A 526 26.20 -9.58 0.06
C ALA A 526 25.44 -10.72 0.76
N GLY A 527 24.49 -11.38 0.07
CA GLY A 527 23.58 -12.37 0.66
C GLY A 527 22.71 -11.78 1.75
N GLU A 528 22.27 -10.52 1.60
CA GLU A 528 21.53 -9.80 2.61
C GLU A 528 20.28 -9.10 2.07
N TRP A 529 19.29 -8.93 2.93
CA TRP A 529 18.13 -8.08 2.70
C TRP A 529 18.40 -6.66 3.17
N GLU A 530 17.97 -5.71 2.35
CA GLU A 530 17.83 -4.30 2.70
C GLU A 530 16.34 -3.98 2.70
N ALA A 531 15.85 -3.41 3.80
CA ALA A 531 14.47 -2.98 3.96
C ALA A 531 14.41 -1.47 4.13
N VAL A 532 13.46 -0.83 3.46
CA VAL A 532 13.22 0.62 3.57
C VAL A 532 11.73 0.87 3.72
N SER A 533 11.37 1.57 4.80
CA SER A 533 10.04 2.17 5.00
C SER A 533 10.03 3.60 4.45
N GLU A 534 8.86 4.08 4.03
CA GLU A 534 8.68 5.42 3.45
C GLU A 534 9.34 6.50 4.31
N PRO A 535 10.28 7.30 3.75
CA PRO A 535 10.99 8.34 4.50
C PRO A 535 10.09 9.47 5.03
N ASP A 536 8.98 9.73 4.34
CA ASP A 536 8.03 10.81 4.66
C ASP A 536 6.88 10.34 5.57
N ASP A 537 6.97 9.11 6.11
CA ASP A 537 5.92 8.52 6.95
C ASP A 537 6.50 7.99 8.27
N GLU A 538 5.62 7.59 9.18
CA GLU A 538 5.95 7.10 10.53
C GLU A 538 6.15 5.58 10.57
N GLY A 539 6.42 4.95 9.43
CA GLY A 539 6.70 3.52 9.30
C GLY A 539 8.11 3.14 9.77
N MET A 540 8.36 1.83 9.90
CA MET A 540 9.63 1.28 10.38
C MET A 540 10.06 0.05 9.59
N ALA A 541 11.37 -0.14 9.44
CA ALA A 541 11.98 -1.36 8.91
C ALA A 541 12.87 -2.01 9.98
N LEU A 542 12.75 -3.32 10.17
CA LEU A 542 13.46 -4.06 11.21
C LEU A 542 13.96 -5.41 10.69
N GLY A 543 15.24 -5.71 10.94
CA GLY A 543 15.81 -7.04 10.80
C GLY A 543 15.56 -7.92 12.03
N ALA A 544 15.39 -9.22 11.80
CA ALA A 544 15.36 -10.21 12.86
C ALA A 544 16.72 -10.27 13.60
N VAL A 545 16.67 -10.41 14.92
CA VAL A 545 17.86 -10.57 15.74
C VAL A 545 18.12 -12.07 15.87
N ARG A 546 19.25 -12.57 15.33
CA ARG A 546 19.65 -13.97 15.55
C ARG A 546 19.80 -14.23 17.05
N ARG A 547 18.92 -15.05 17.61
CA ARG A 547 19.24 -15.67 18.90
C ARG A 547 20.30 -16.74 18.63
N ALA A 548 21.39 -16.72 19.41
CA ALA A 548 22.31 -17.84 19.43
C ALA A 548 21.52 -19.13 19.71
N PRO A 549 21.77 -20.25 19.01
CA PRO A 549 21.12 -21.51 19.31
C PRO A 549 21.32 -21.82 20.80
N ARG A 550 20.21 -22.09 21.51
CA ARG A 550 20.23 -22.53 22.92
C ARG A 550 20.79 -23.94 23.02
#